data_1283b8e16563f5b5ef1d59f56c38584d
#
_entry.id   1283b8e16563f5b5ef1d59f56c38584d
#
_cell.length_a   1.000
_cell.length_b   1.000
_cell.length_c   1.000
_cell.angle_alpha   90.00
_cell.angle_beta   90.00
_cell.angle_gamma   90.00
#
_symmetry.space_group_name_H-M   'P 1'
#
loop_
_entity.id
_entity.type
_entity.pdbx_description
1 polymer ?
#
loop_
_entity_poly.entity_id
_entity_poly.type
_entity_poly.pdbx_seq_one_letter_code
_entity_poly.pdbx_strand_id
1 'polypeptide(L)'
;MVVAIMKGYTIFVIILMLLYTARHFYFTIVRLLGRQRLYYNDILTDRMKSISVLIPMHNEEQVLSNVLDSLLKCEYDRDKFEIIPINDNSTDRTKEMLDEYHRKYEFIRPLHRDCPDRGKPVGLNDAMKLAKGEIIIVFDADYRPARNMLKQIALGFEDPQVGAVMGRVIPYNTNTNMLTRLINLERSGGYQVDQQARYNLKTIPQYGGTVGGFRKDFLLETGGFNPKVLAEDTELTYRLFTNGWKVVYANSAECYEESPESWNVRGRQIRRWSRGHNEVLFRYLIPTITTPYMGLFQKIDGLFLLFIYSVPVFLLLGWVVSLGLFFLGEMQIFSGWWVILFLGIYNSLGNFAPFFEIGTSLIIDGLPGEALLLPLMMFNFFFYMWNISLGFWDAVVDTVTGRGVKWDKTVRFTVQKTEKEAEK
;
A
#
# COMPACT_ATOMS: atom_id res chain seq x y z
N MET A 1 -34.16 18.45 -17.98
CA MET A 1 -33.24 18.63 -16.82
C MET A 1 -32.58 17.32 -16.41
N VAL A 2 -33.33 16.25 -16.05
CA VAL A 2 -32.76 14.97 -15.61
C VAL A 2 -31.80 14.36 -16.65
N VAL A 3 -32.21 14.24 -17.92
CA VAL A 3 -31.37 13.73 -19.02
C VAL A 3 -30.07 14.54 -19.19
N ALA A 4 -30.13 15.86 -19.06
CA ALA A 4 -28.91 16.68 -19.13
C ALA A 4 -27.95 16.41 -17.99
N ILE A 5 -28.45 16.19 -16.76
CA ILE A 5 -27.63 15.80 -15.61
C ILE A 5 -27.01 14.42 -15.84
N MET A 6 -27.78 13.43 -16.33
CA MET A 6 -27.29 12.11 -16.66
C MET A 6 -26.19 12.14 -17.72
N LYS A 7 -26.40 12.90 -18.81
CA LYS A 7 -25.36 13.10 -19.85
C LYS A 7 -24.11 13.78 -19.30
N GLY A 8 -24.28 14.83 -18.47
CA GLY A 8 -23.17 15.51 -17.80
C GLY A 8 -22.37 14.58 -16.90
N TYR A 9 -23.04 13.73 -16.12
CA TYR A 9 -22.39 12.72 -15.30
C TYR A 9 -21.61 11.68 -16.13
N THR A 10 -22.20 11.21 -17.23
CA THR A 10 -21.50 10.27 -18.13
C THR A 10 -20.25 10.90 -18.73
N ILE A 11 -20.31 12.18 -19.13
CA ILE A 11 -19.12 12.93 -19.62
C ILE A 11 -18.06 13.01 -18.52
N PHE A 12 -18.46 13.34 -17.28
CA PHE A 12 -17.53 13.35 -16.14
C PHE A 12 -16.83 12.01 -15.97
N VAL A 13 -17.56 10.88 -15.99
CA VAL A 13 -16.96 9.55 -15.86
C VAL A 13 -16.00 9.23 -17.00
N ILE A 14 -16.36 9.60 -18.25
CA ILE A 14 -15.49 9.43 -19.42
C ILE A 14 -14.18 10.21 -19.24
N ILE A 15 -14.25 11.48 -18.85
CA ILE A 15 -13.06 12.31 -18.62
C ILE A 15 -12.20 11.70 -17.50
N LEU A 16 -12.82 11.30 -16.40
CA LEU A 16 -12.12 10.65 -15.28
C LEU A 16 -11.35 9.42 -15.74
N MET A 17 -11.97 8.55 -16.51
CA MET A 17 -11.34 7.33 -17.05
C MET A 17 -10.21 7.63 -18.02
N LEU A 18 -10.38 8.64 -18.89
CA LEU A 18 -9.32 9.09 -19.80
C LEU A 18 -8.09 9.58 -19.03
N LEU A 19 -8.28 10.32 -17.96
CA LEU A 19 -7.19 10.83 -17.13
C LEU A 19 -6.44 9.68 -16.44
N TYR A 20 -7.14 8.69 -15.85
CA TYR A 20 -6.50 7.52 -15.27
C TYR A 20 -5.79 6.67 -16.33
N THR A 21 -6.37 6.47 -17.49
CA THR A 21 -5.74 5.77 -18.62
C THR A 21 -4.45 6.47 -19.07
N ALA A 22 -4.49 7.79 -19.27
CA ALA A 22 -3.31 8.57 -19.62
C ALA A 22 -2.23 8.49 -18.55
N ARG A 23 -2.62 8.49 -17.25
CA ARG A 23 -1.72 8.34 -16.14
C ARG A 23 -1.02 6.96 -16.16
N HIS A 24 -1.75 5.86 -16.37
CA HIS A 24 -1.17 4.51 -16.44
C HIS A 24 -0.13 4.41 -17.57
N PHE A 25 -0.44 4.89 -18.78
CA PHE A 25 0.52 4.92 -19.87
C PHE A 25 1.74 5.77 -19.55
N TYR A 26 1.51 6.99 -19.04
CA TYR A 26 2.60 7.90 -18.69
C TYR A 26 3.54 7.29 -17.64
N PHE A 27 2.99 6.70 -16.59
CA PHE A 27 3.78 6.06 -15.53
C PHE A 27 4.56 4.85 -16.05
N THR A 28 3.94 4.02 -16.88
CA THR A 28 4.61 2.88 -17.50
C THR A 28 5.76 3.33 -18.39
N ILE A 29 5.57 4.37 -19.21
CA ILE A 29 6.63 4.94 -20.06
C ILE A 29 7.75 5.54 -19.20
N VAL A 30 7.41 6.29 -18.15
CA VAL A 30 8.41 6.83 -17.22
C VAL A 30 9.20 5.72 -16.53
N ARG A 31 8.55 4.59 -16.20
CA ARG A 31 9.24 3.43 -15.63
C ARG A 31 10.17 2.77 -16.63
N LEU A 32 9.77 2.63 -17.88
CA LEU A 32 10.58 2.01 -18.95
C LEU A 32 11.78 2.87 -19.36
N LEU A 33 11.59 4.17 -19.49
CA LEU A 33 12.62 5.11 -19.93
C LEU A 33 13.40 5.74 -18.76
N GLY A 34 12.81 5.76 -17.58
CA GLY A 34 13.41 6.31 -16.38
C GLY A 34 14.42 5.36 -15.76
N ARG A 35 15.56 5.90 -15.35
CA ARG A 35 16.54 5.16 -14.55
C ARG A 35 16.13 5.24 -13.07
N GLN A 36 16.29 4.11 -12.35
CA GLN A 36 16.27 4.16 -10.89
C GLN A 36 17.49 4.98 -10.45
N ARG A 37 17.24 6.12 -9.80
CA ARG A 37 18.34 7.06 -9.46
C ARG A 37 18.99 6.77 -8.10
N LEU A 38 18.55 5.72 -7.40
CA LEU A 38 19.10 5.34 -6.11
C LEU A 38 20.16 4.25 -6.29
N TYR A 39 21.36 4.65 -6.66
CA TYR A 39 22.56 3.79 -6.61
C TYR A 39 23.33 4.05 -5.30
N TYR A 40 22.65 3.94 -4.17
CA TYR A 40 23.30 4.07 -2.86
C TYR A 40 24.26 2.91 -2.56
N ASN A 41 24.26 1.85 -3.36
CA ASN A 41 25.22 0.76 -3.21
C ASN A 41 26.68 1.23 -3.34
N ASP A 42 26.91 2.32 -4.07
CA ASP A 42 28.23 2.90 -4.28
C ASP A 42 28.59 3.97 -3.24
N ILE A 43 27.63 4.37 -2.38
CA ILE A 43 27.91 5.30 -1.29
C ILE A 43 28.52 4.50 -0.14
N LEU A 44 29.83 4.59 -0.03
CA LEU A 44 30.56 4.12 1.15
C LEU A 44 30.30 5.14 2.26
N THR A 45 29.32 4.87 3.12
CA THR A 45 29.13 5.69 4.32
C THR A 45 29.72 4.95 5.51
N ASP A 46 30.71 5.56 6.13
CA ASP A 46 31.30 5.08 7.40
C ASP A 46 30.33 5.29 8.59
N ARG A 47 29.20 5.96 8.35
CA ARG A 47 28.23 6.35 9.36
C ARG A 47 26.84 5.81 9.05
N MET A 48 26.70 4.49 9.11
CA MET A 48 25.36 3.89 9.08
C MET A 48 24.52 4.45 10.23
N LYS A 49 23.26 4.84 9.92
CA LYS A 49 22.31 5.38 10.92
C LYS A 49 21.84 4.30 11.86
N SER A 50 21.53 4.66 13.09
CA SER A 50 20.92 3.72 14.03
C SER A 50 19.45 3.45 13.70
N ILE A 51 19.04 2.17 13.83
CA ILE A 51 17.70 1.69 13.45
C ILE A 51 17.02 1.03 14.64
N SER A 52 15.75 1.36 14.86
CA SER A 52 14.83 0.58 15.69
C SER A 52 13.75 -0.04 14.80
N VAL A 53 13.68 -1.36 14.77
CA VAL A 53 12.64 -2.11 14.06
C VAL A 53 11.47 -2.37 15.00
N LEU A 54 10.28 -1.88 14.64
CA LEU A 54 9.05 -2.06 15.40
C LEU A 54 8.14 -3.09 14.71
N ILE A 55 7.68 -4.10 15.47
CA ILE A 55 6.87 -5.19 14.94
C ILE A 55 5.64 -5.39 15.84
N PRO A 56 4.48 -4.82 15.50
CA PRO A 56 3.26 -5.04 16.26
C PRO A 56 2.76 -6.47 16.09
N MET A 57 2.43 -7.11 17.20
CA MET A 57 2.03 -8.52 17.30
C MET A 57 0.81 -8.68 18.21
N HIS A 58 -0.16 -9.45 17.77
CA HIS A 58 -1.29 -9.91 18.57
C HIS A 58 -1.66 -11.33 18.16
N ASN A 59 -1.39 -12.33 19.01
CA ASN A 59 -1.57 -13.75 18.72
C ASN A 59 -0.86 -14.15 17.41
N GLU A 60 0.47 -14.05 17.40
CA GLU A 60 1.33 -14.32 16.24
C GLU A 60 2.35 -15.46 16.50
N GLU A 61 2.08 -16.38 17.49
CA GLU A 61 2.98 -17.47 17.87
C GLU A 61 3.47 -18.31 16.67
N GLN A 62 2.66 -18.40 15.61
CA GLN A 62 2.92 -19.25 14.46
C GLN A 62 3.82 -18.59 13.39
N VAL A 63 3.92 -17.26 13.38
CA VAL A 63 4.67 -16.53 12.33
C VAL A 63 5.81 -15.68 12.86
N LEU A 64 5.81 -15.32 14.15
CA LEU A 64 6.80 -14.39 14.72
C LEU A 64 8.25 -14.85 14.53
N SER A 65 8.53 -16.17 14.56
CA SER A 65 9.87 -16.68 14.31
C SER A 65 10.36 -16.36 12.90
N ASN A 66 9.47 -16.36 11.90
CA ASN A 66 9.87 -16.09 10.52
C ASN A 66 10.40 -14.65 10.35
N VAL A 67 9.74 -13.66 10.92
CA VAL A 67 10.17 -12.25 10.82
C VAL A 67 11.44 -12.02 11.65
N LEU A 68 11.51 -12.55 12.88
CA LEU A 68 12.68 -12.38 13.75
C LEU A 68 13.91 -13.07 13.16
N ASP A 69 13.80 -14.31 12.70
CA ASP A 69 14.90 -15.06 12.07
C ASP A 69 15.36 -14.41 10.75
N SER A 70 14.45 -13.79 10.00
CA SER A 70 14.82 -13.05 8.80
C SER A 70 15.60 -11.79 9.17
N LEU A 71 15.17 -11.06 10.19
CA LEU A 71 15.88 -9.87 10.70
C LEU A 71 17.25 -10.22 11.28
N LEU A 72 17.38 -11.37 11.94
CA LEU A 72 18.69 -11.88 12.43
C LEU A 72 19.68 -12.14 11.27
N LYS A 73 19.19 -12.39 10.06
CA LYS A 73 20.00 -12.62 8.85
C LYS A 73 20.26 -11.34 8.05
N CYS A 74 19.67 -10.20 8.45
CA CYS A 74 19.89 -8.93 7.77
C CYS A 74 21.34 -8.44 7.98
N GLU A 75 21.90 -7.91 6.91
CA GLU A 75 23.24 -7.32 6.86
C GLU A 75 23.22 -5.89 7.39
N TYR A 76 23.32 -5.76 8.71
CA TYR A 76 23.39 -4.48 9.40
C TYR A 76 24.29 -4.58 10.63
N ASP A 77 24.93 -3.47 11.00
CA ASP A 77 25.78 -3.39 12.20
C ASP A 77 24.94 -3.63 13.47
N ARG A 78 25.32 -4.62 14.25
CA ARG A 78 24.57 -5.03 15.44
C ARG A 78 24.56 -3.97 16.54
N ASP A 79 25.56 -3.11 16.60
CA ASP A 79 25.61 -2.02 17.57
C ASP A 79 24.70 -0.83 17.20
N LYS A 80 24.22 -0.81 15.95
CA LYS A 80 23.33 0.23 15.39
C LYS A 80 21.91 -0.25 15.11
N PHE A 81 21.54 -1.42 15.61
CA PHE A 81 20.29 -2.06 15.27
C PHE A 81 19.64 -2.70 16.47
N GLU A 82 18.40 -2.37 16.75
CA GLU A 82 17.56 -3.04 17.74
C GLU A 82 16.22 -3.46 17.14
N ILE A 83 15.62 -4.50 17.70
CA ILE A 83 14.28 -4.97 17.35
C ILE A 83 13.40 -4.82 18.59
N ILE A 84 12.25 -4.16 18.41
CA ILE A 84 11.23 -4.00 19.46
C ILE A 84 9.94 -4.69 18.99
N PRO A 85 9.79 -6.00 19.20
CA PRO A 85 8.51 -6.66 18.99
C PRO A 85 7.51 -6.16 20.04
N ILE A 86 6.30 -5.84 19.59
CA ILE A 86 5.26 -5.24 20.43
C ILE A 86 4.16 -6.27 20.63
N ASN A 87 4.18 -6.94 21.77
CA ASN A 87 3.12 -7.88 22.14
C ASN A 87 1.92 -7.13 22.70
N ASP A 88 0.89 -6.92 21.88
CA ASP A 88 -0.31 -6.17 22.24
C ASP A 88 -1.41 -7.12 22.75
N ASN A 89 -1.39 -7.42 24.05
CA ASN A 89 -2.41 -8.24 24.74
C ASN A 89 -2.61 -9.64 24.09
N SER A 90 -1.56 -10.35 23.68
CA SER A 90 -1.69 -11.72 23.17
C SER A 90 -2.10 -12.69 24.26
N THR A 91 -2.86 -13.71 23.87
CA THR A 91 -3.39 -14.78 24.74
C THR A 91 -2.80 -16.17 24.39
N ASP A 92 -2.00 -16.24 23.32
CA ASP A 92 -1.24 -17.40 22.87
C ASP A 92 0.21 -17.36 23.40
N ARG A 93 1.09 -18.21 22.88
CA ARG A 93 2.50 -18.30 23.27
C ARG A 93 3.39 -17.17 22.73
N THR A 94 2.82 -16.13 22.10
CA THR A 94 3.60 -15.01 21.55
C THR A 94 4.53 -14.40 22.60
N LYS A 95 4.04 -14.20 23.85
CA LYS A 95 4.82 -13.60 24.93
C LYS A 95 6.02 -14.45 25.29
N GLU A 96 5.82 -15.74 25.58
CA GLU A 96 6.85 -16.68 25.99
C GLU A 96 7.95 -16.78 24.92
N MET A 97 7.56 -16.88 23.64
CA MET A 97 8.49 -16.95 22.52
C MET A 97 9.34 -15.67 22.39
N LEU A 98 8.74 -14.50 22.56
CA LEU A 98 9.47 -13.22 22.53
C LEU A 98 10.49 -13.12 23.67
N ASP A 99 10.14 -13.59 24.88
CA ASP A 99 11.04 -13.64 26.04
C ASP A 99 12.21 -14.62 25.78
N GLU A 100 11.98 -15.72 25.04
CA GLU A 100 13.04 -16.64 24.61
C GLU A 100 14.00 -15.97 23.62
N TYR A 101 13.49 -15.21 22.65
CA TYR A 101 14.33 -14.44 21.73
C TYR A 101 15.15 -13.37 22.47
N HIS A 102 14.56 -12.65 23.43
CA HIS A 102 15.27 -11.66 24.25
C HIS A 102 16.42 -12.28 25.04
N ARG A 103 16.22 -13.44 25.65
CA ARG A 103 17.28 -14.16 26.38
C ARG A 103 18.46 -14.57 25.49
N LYS A 104 18.22 -14.84 24.21
CA LYS A 104 19.27 -15.22 23.24
C LYS A 104 19.95 -14.02 22.60
N TYR A 105 19.22 -12.90 22.42
CA TYR A 105 19.66 -11.72 21.67
C TYR A 105 19.26 -10.45 22.40
N GLU A 106 20.21 -9.82 23.08
CA GLU A 106 19.99 -8.63 23.93
C GLU A 106 19.41 -7.44 23.15
N PHE A 107 19.73 -7.30 21.85
CA PHE A 107 19.19 -6.25 20.99
C PHE A 107 17.73 -6.48 20.54
N ILE A 108 17.13 -7.65 20.83
CA ILE A 108 15.69 -7.90 20.73
C ILE A 108 15.07 -7.56 22.07
N ARG A 109 14.28 -6.47 22.11
CA ARG A 109 13.72 -5.89 23.33
C ARG A 109 12.20 -5.86 23.28
N PRO A 110 11.51 -6.95 23.67
CA PRO A 110 10.05 -7.01 23.59
C PRO A 110 9.37 -5.93 24.44
N LEU A 111 8.35 -5.30 23.90
CA LEU A 111 7.41 -4.47 24.64
C LEU A 111 6.12 -5.26 24.85
N HIS A 112 5.86 -5.70 26.08
CA HIS A 112 4.60 -6.33 26.44
C HIS A 112 3.61 -5.28 26.92
N ARG A 113 2.47 -5.19 26.25
CA ARG A 113 1.38 -4.29 26.57
C ARG A 113 0.21 -5.09 27.13
N ASP A 114 -0.26 -4.69 28.29
CA ASP A 114 -1.48 -5.20 28.94
C ASP A 114 -2.32 -3.99 29.35
N CYS A 115 -2.96 -3.36 28.36
CA CYS A 115 -3.72 -2.13 28.54
C CYS A 115 -4.99 -2.14 27.67
N PRO A 116 -6.04 -1.38 28.08
CA PRO A 116 -7.32 -1.32 27.36
C PRO A 116 -7.19 -0.71 25.97
N ASP A 117 -6.28 0.25 25.78
CA ASP A 117 -6.03 0.90 24.50
C ASP A 117 -5.22 -0.05 23.61
N ARG A 118 -5.87 -0.60 22.58
CA ARG A 118 -5.32 -1.62 21.66
C ARG A 118 -5.19 -1.09 20.26
N GLY A 119 -4.36 -1.76 19.49
CA GLY A 119 -4.23 -1.54 18.07
C GLY A 119 -2.83 -1.15 17.62
N LYS A 120 -2.54 -1.42 16.36
CA LYS A 120 -1.23 -1.23 15.76
C LYS A 120 -0.65 0.19 15.97
N PRO A 121 -1.38 1.30 15.68
CA PRO A 121 -0.82 2.65 15.87
C PRO A 121 -0.48 2.97 17.33
N VAL A 122 -1.29 2.50 18.28
CA VAL A 122 -1.05 2.74 19.71
C VAL A 122 0.21 2.02 20.17
N GLY A 123 0.33 0.72 19.83
CA GLY A 123 1.52 -0.08 20.13
C GLY A 123 2.79 0.51 19.52
N LEU A 124 2.73 0.93 18.24
CA LEU A 124 3.84 1.60 17.56
C LEU A 124 4.27 2.88 18.26
N ASN A 125 3.32 3.72 18.71
CA ASN A 125 3.62 4.96 19.44
C ASN A 125 4.29 4.70 20.80
N ASP A 126 3.87 3.65 21.51
CA ASP A 126 4.51 3.29 22.78
C ASP A 126 5.92 2.75 22.57
N ALA A 127 6.12 1.88 21.57
CA ALA A 127 7.43 1.35 21.22
C ALA A 127 8.39 2.46 20.72
N MET A 128 7.89 3.43 19.96
CA MET A 128 8.68 4.56 19.46
C MET A 128 9.29 5.40 20.60
N LYS A 129 8.63 5.51 21.75
CA LYS A 129 9.16 6.22 22.94
C LYS A 129 10.39 5.48 23.51
N LEU A 130 10.44 4.16 23.37
CA LEU A 130 11.51 3.31 23.87
C LEU A 130 12.65 3.11 22.85
N ALA A 131 12.36 3.37 21.59
CA ALA A 131 13.29 3.21 20.48
C ALA A 131 14.50 4.14 20.60
N LYS A 132 15.71 3.60 20.39
CA LYS A 132 16.98 4.34 20.45
C LYS A 132 17.46 4.80 19.06
N GLY A 133 16.97 4.13 18.00
CA GLY A 133 17.37 4.40 16.62
C GLY A 133 16.90 5.77 16.12
N GLU A 134 17.72 6.40 15.27
CA GLU A 134 17.38 7.61 14.52
C GLU A 134 16.28 7.32 13.48
N ILE A 135 16.22 6.06 13.00
CA ILE A 135 15.26 5.59 12.02
C ILE A 135 14.36 4.54 12.66
N ILE A 136 13.07 4.71 12.52
CA ILE A 136 12.05 3.74 12.90
C ILE A 136 11.65 2.96 11.65
N ILE A 137 11.80 1.63 11.64
CA ILE A 137 11.32 0.77 10.55
C ILE A 137 10.16 -0.09 11.08
N VAL A 138 9.07 -0.19 10.34
CA VAL A 138 7.88 -0.96 10.72
C VAL A 138 7.72 -2.18 9.82
N PHE A 139 7.57 -3.37 10.44
CA PHE A 139 7.14 -4.60 9.77
C PHE A 139 5.90 -5.19 10.43
N ASP A 140 5.03 -5.78 9.65
CA ASP A 140 4.03 -6.68 10.19
C ASP A 140 4.65 -8.05 10.54
N ALA A 141 4.04 -8.79 11.46
CA ALA A 141 4.60 -10.02 12.04
C ALA A 141 4.79 -11.19 11.05
N ASP A 142 4.07 -11.16 9.92
CA ASP A 142 4.13 -12.18 8.87
C ASP A 142 5.09 -11.87 7.71
N TYR A 143 5.82 -10.76 7.81
CA TYR A 143 6.73 -10.31 6.77
C TYR A 143 8.13 -10.92 6.94
N ARG A 144 8.81 -11.10 5.80
CA ARG A 144 10.17 -11.66 5.75
C ARG A 144 11.08 -10.69 4.99
N PRO A 145 11.81 -9.79 5.67
CA PRO A 145 12.74 -8.87 5.02
C PRO A 145 13.90 -9.60 4.35
N ALA A 146 14.32 -9.14 3.17
CA ALA A 146 15.52 -9.60 2.49
C ALA A 146 16.78 -9.15 3.25
N ARG A 147 17.92 -9.83 3.03
CA ARG A 147 19.18 -9.60 3.78
C ARG A 147 19.68 -8.17 3.75
N ASN A 148 19.59 -7.50 2.59
CA ASN A 148 20.09 -6.14 2.39
C ASN A 148 19.06 -5.05 2.70
N MET A 149 17.84 -5.42 3.07
CA MET A 149 16.72 -4.50 3.15
C MET A 149 16.93 -3.35 4.14
N LEU A 150 17.40 -3.62 5.35
CA LEU A 150 17.65 -2.58 6.36
C LEU A 150 18.68 -1.56 5.86
N LYS A 151 19.74 -2.02 5.20
CA LYS A 151 20.77 -1.17 4.59
C LYS A 151 20.17 -0.29 3.49
N GLN A 152 19.34 -0.84 2.60
CA GLN A 152 18.71 -0.09 1.51
C GLN A 152 17.75 0.99 2.04
N ILE A 153 17.01 0.69 3.10
CA ILE A 153 16.15 1.69 3.78
C ILE A 153 17.01 2.79 4.42
N ALA A 154 18.05 2.43 5.17
CA ALA A 154 18.90 3.39 5.89
C ALA A 154 19.58 4.37 4.95
N LEU A 155 20.10 3.89 3.81
CA LEU A 155 20.77 4.71 2.79
C LEU A 155 19.84 5.78 2.19
N GLY A 156 18.54 5.54 2.13
CA GLY A 156 17.56 6.52 1.66
C GLY A 156 17.48 7.77 2.56
N PHE A 157 17.99 7.71 3.79
CA PHE A 157 17.99 8.81 4.75
C PHE A 157 19.26 9.66 4.74
N GLU A 158 20.18 9.48 3.80
CA GLU A 158 21.37 10.35 3.66
C GLU A 158 20.95 11.80 3.31
N ASP A 159 19.89 12.01 2.54
CA ASP A 159 19.28 13.33 2.37
C ASP A 159 18.49 13.70 3.65
N PRO A 160 18.89 14.80 4.37
CA PRO A 160 18.20 15.22 5.59
C PRO A 160 16.73 15.64 5.37
N GLN A 161 16.32 15.95 4.15
CA GLN A 161 14.93 16.29 3.81
C GLN A 161 14.03 15.05 3.62
N VAL A 162 14.61 13.85 3.61
CA VAL A 162 13.85 12.61 3.50
C VAL A 162 13.27 12.24 4.87
N GLY A 163 11.94 12.31 4.97
CA GLY A 163 11.19 11.93 6.18
C GLY A 163 10.84 10.44 6.21
N ALA A 164 10.72 9.80 5.04
CA ALA A 164 10.41 8.39 4.94
C ALA A 164 11.05 7.70 3.73
N VAL A 165 11.33 6.40 3.88
CA VAL A 165 11.81 5.51 2.82
C VAL A 165 10.90 4.29 2.76
N MET A 166 10.33 3.99 1.59
CA MET A 166 9.43 2.86 1.37
C MET A 166 10.15 1.76 0.60
N GLY A 167 10.02 0.52 1.05
CA GLY A 167 10.51 -0.66 0.34
C GLY A 167 9.43 -1.33 -0.51
N ARG A 168 9.81 -2.42 -1.16
CA ARG A 168 8.98 -3.21 -2.05
C ARG A 168 8.44 -4.45 -1.34
N VAL A 169 7.14 -4.70 -1.49
CA VAL A 169 6.49 -5.91 -0.99
C VAL A 169 6.26 -6.90 -2.13
N ILE A 170 6.64 -8.17 -1.90
CA ILE A 170 6.54 -9.26 -2.87
C ILE A 170 5.83 -10.45 -2.21
N PRO A 171 4.75 -10.99 -2.80
CA PRO A 171 4.13 -12.21 -2.30
C PRO A 171 5.07 -13.42 -2.44
N TYR A 172 5.21 -14.26 -1.39
CA TYR A 172 6.03 -15.47 -1.47
C TYR A 172 5.21 -16.74 -1.78
N ASN A 173 3.90 -16.74 -1.50
CA ASN A 173 3.01 -17.89 -1.75
C ASN A 173 2.29 -17.82 -3.11
N THR A 174 2.94 -17.28 -4.14
CA THR A 174 2.36 -17.00 -5.45
C THR A 174 1.82 -18.24 -6.16
N ASN A 175 2.45 -19.40 -5.97
CA ASN A 175 2.09 -20.66 -6.66
C ASN A 175 1.00 -21.47 -5.94
N THR A 176 0.41 -20.96 -4.87
CA THR A 176 -0.58 -21.71 -4.09
C THR A 176 -1.89 -21.93 -4.86
N ASN A 177 -2.42 -20.89 -5.48
CA ASN A 177 -3.63 -20.96 -6.28
C ASN A 177 -3.74 -19.79 -7.28
N MET A 178 -4.82 -19.74 -8.06
CA MET A 178 -5.04 -18.70 -9.05
C MET A 178 -5.13 -17.31 -8.41
N LEU A 179 -5.79 -17.16 -7.27
CA LEU A 179 -5.92 -15.86 -6.58
C LEU A 179 -4.55 -15.31 -6.18
N THR A 180 -3.68 -16.13 -5.58
CA THR A 180 -2.34 -15.68 -5.16
C THR A 180 -1.48 -15.27 -6.36
N ARG A 181 -1.63 -15.93 -7.52
CA ARG A 181 -0.98 -15.52 -8.78
C ARG A 181 -1.51 -14.17 -9.26
N LEU A 182 -2.82 -13.95 -9.26
CA LEU A 182 -3.41 -12.66 -9.66
C LEU A 182 -3.00 -11.53 -8.71
N ILE A 183 -2.90 -11.79 -7.40
CA ILE A 183 -2.37 -10.82 -6.43
C ILE A 183 -0.91 -10.49 -6.73
N ASN A 184 -0.10 -11.47 -7.12
CA ASN A 184 1.29 -11.22 -7.50
C ASN A 184 1.40 -10.28 -8.72
N LEU A 185 0.55 -10.46 -9.74
CA LEU A 185 0.50 -9.57 -10.90
C LEU A 185 0.16 -8.12 -10.48
N GLU A 186 -0.86 -7.97 -9.63
CA GLU A 186 -1.25 -6.66 -9.06
C GLU A 186 -0.10 -6.01 -8.29
N ARG A 187 0.55 -6.78 -7.39
CA ARG A 187 1.69 -6.30 -6.59
C ARG A 187 2.87 -5.88 -7.48
N SER A 188 3.18 -6.68 -8.49
CA SER A 188 4.24 -6.36 -9.45
C SER A 188 3.94 -5.03 -10.16
N GLY A 189 2.76 -4.82 -10.73
CA GLY A 189 2.35 -3.56 -11.35
C GLY A 189 2.48 -2.38 -10.39
N GLY A 190 1.88 -2.49 -9.20
CA GLY A 190 1.86 -1.43 -8.20
C GLY A 190 3.26 -1.03 -7.70
N TYR A 191 4.13 -1.98 -7.40
CA TYR A 191 5.46 -1.70 -6.86
C TYR A 191 6.50 -1.43 -7.94
N GLN A 192 6.58 -2.26 -8.99
CA GLN A 192 7.60 -2.11 -10.04
C GLN A 192 7.35 -0.93 -10.96
N VAL A 193 6.09 -0.62 -11.24
CA VAL A 193 5.76 0.47 -12.17
C VAL A 193 5.23 1.68 -11.42
N ASP A 194 4.08 1.60 -10.72
CA ASP A 194 3.42 2.77 -10.17
C ASP A 194 4.27 3.48 -9.10
N GLN A 195 4.72 2.76 -8.06
CA GLN A 195 5.53 3.35 -6.99
C GLN A 195 6.88 3.87 -7.51
N GLN A 196 7.54 3.13 -8.41
CA GLN A 196 8.79 3.56 -9.01
C GLN A 196 8.62 4.78 -9.90
N ALA A 197 7.56 4.84 -10.70
CA ALA A 197 7.25 6.01 -11.53
C ALA A 197 6.95 7.24 -10.68
N ARG A 198 6.20 7.10 -9.58
CA ARG A 198 5.97 8.18 -8.61
C ARG A 198 7.28 8.73 -8.07
N TYR A 199 8.19 7.86 -7.70
CA TYR A 199 9.51 8.28 -7.23
C TYR A 199 10.31 9.01 -8.32
N ASN A 200 10.35 8.46 -9.56
CA ASN A 200 11.04 9.08 -10.69
C ASN A 200 10.49 10.46 -11.05
N LEU A 201 9.17 10.64 -10.92
CA LEU A 201 8.45 11.88 -11.18
C LEU A 201 8.45 12.85 -9.98
N LYS A 202 9.03 12.44 -8.84
CA LYS A 202 9.00 13.20 -7.58
C LYS A 202 7.56 13.50 -7.11
N THR A 203 6.63 12.57 -7.38
CA THR A 203 5.26 12.63 -6.84
C THR A 203 5.15 11.92 -5.50
N ILE A 204 4.08 11.20 -5.20
CA ILE A 204 3.82 10.66 -3.86
C ILE A 204 3.99 9.12 -3.84
N PRO A 205 5.20 8.55 -3.59
CA PRO A 205 5.31 7.16 -3.20
C PRO A 205 4.53 6.93 -1.90
N GLN A 206 3.61 5.95 -1.94
CA GLN A 206 2.69 5.68 -0.84
C GLN A 206 3.27 4.64 0.11
N TYR A 207 3.20 4.90 1.41
CA TYR A 207 3.42 3.89 2.44
C TYR A 207 2.24 2.94 2.53
N GLY A 208 2.50 1.65 2.56
CA GLY A 208 1.48 0.59 2.56
C GLY A 208 1.30 -0.11 3.91
N GLY A 209 1.58 0.58 5.03
CA GLY A 209 1.40 0.05 6.39
C GLY A 209 2.56 -0.78 6.92
N THR A 210 3.48 -1.21 6.07
CA THR A 210 4.64 -2.04 6.40
C THR A 210 5.80 -1.74 5.46
N VAL A 211 7.00 -2.24 5.75
CA VAL A 211 8.19 -2.07 4.90
C VAL A 211 8.53 -0.59 4.67
N GLY A 212 8.31 0.23 5.70
CA GLY A 212 8.61 1.66 5.69
C GLY A 212 9.56 2.05 6.81
N GLY A 213 10.54 2.89 6.49
CA GLY A 213 11.40 3.57 7.44
C GLY A 213 11.01 5.04 7.57
N PHE A 214 11.12 5.61 8.77
CA PHE A 214 10.78 6.98 9.08
C PHE A 214 11.85 7.62 9.95
N ARG A 215 12.12 8.91 9.77
CA ARG A 215 12.87 9.65 10.78
C ARG A 215 12.09 9.68 12.09
N LYS A 216 12.74 9.30 13.18
CA LYS A 216 12.12 9.31 14.50
C LYS A 216 11.66 10.71 14.90
N ASP A 217 12.50 11.72 14.65
CA ASP A 217 12.19 13.12 14.97
C ASP A 217 10.92 13.59 14.25
N PHE A 218 10.78 13.29 12.95
CA PHE A 218 9.55 13.58 12.21
C PHE A 218 8.32 12.94 12.87
N LEU A 219 8.39 11.66 13.24
CA LEU A 219 7.26 10.99 13.88
C LEU A 219 6.91 11.63 15.23
N LEU A 220 7.91 11.99 16.02
CA LEU A 220 7.70 12.65 17.32
C LEU A 220 7.07 14.03 17.17
N GLU A 221 7.59 14.86 16.24
CA GLU A 221 7.11 16.21 15.98
C GLU A 221 5.67 16.24 15.42
N THR A 222 5.30 15.23 14.64
CA THR A 222 3.98 15.19 13.98
C THR A 222 2.94 14.34 14.70
N GLY A 223 3.26 13.81 15.90
CA GLY A 223 2.32 13.08 16.76
C GLY A 223 2.27 11.56 16.54
N GLY A 224 3.27 10.98 15.85
CA GLY A 224 3.40 9.53 15.67
C GLY A 224 2.40 8.94 14.68
N PHE A 225 2.02 7.68 14.91
CA PHE A 225 1.00 6.97 14.13
C PHE A 225 -0.39 7.33 14.66
N ASN A 226 -1.30 7.71 13.78
CA ASN A 226 -2.62 8.19 14.17
C ASN A 226 -3.59 7.03 14.51
N PRO A 227 -3.99 6.83 15.79
CA PRO A 227 -4.87 5.73 16.17
C PRO A 227 -6.35 5.98 15.84
N LYS A 228 -6.69 7.17 15.34
CA LYS A 228 -8.08 7.57 15.04
C LYS A 228 -8.46 7.34 13.58
N VAL A 229 -7.60 6.73 12.77
CA VAL A 229 -7.83 6.42 11.36
C VAL A 229 -7.59 4.94 11.09
N LEU A 230 -8.37 4.38 10.16
CA LEU A 230 -8.23 2.97 9.80
C LEU A 230 -7.02 2.71 8.89
N ALA A 231 -6.66 3.68 8.04
CA ALA A 231 -5.49 3.63 7.16
C ALA A 231 -4.44 4.64 7.65
N GLU A 232 -3.78 4.29 8.77
CA GLU A 232 -2.72 5.10 9.38
C GLU A 232 -1.52 5.32 8.45
N ASP A 233 -1.33 4.39 7.53
CA ASP A 233 -0.29 4.40 6.50
C ASP A 233 -0.54 5.47 5.42
N THR A 234 -1.74 5.47 4.87
CA THR A 234 -2.16 6.47 3.88
C THR A 234 -2.18 7.86 4.53
N GLU A 235 -2.70 7.97 5.76
CA GLU A 235 -2.72 9.22 6.52
C GLU A 235 -1.30 9.76 6.73
N LEU A 236 -0.37 8.90 7.18
CA LEU A 236 1.02 9.27 7.40
C LEU A 236 1.71 9.71 6.10
N THR A 237 1.40 9.06 4.98
CA THR A 237 1.88 9.46 3.65
C THR A 237 1.49 10.90 3.33
N TYR A 238 0.20 11.22 3.44
CA TYR A 238 -0.27 12.58 3.15
C TYR A 238 0.23 13.60 4.15
N ARG A 239 0.35 13.25 5.42
CA ARG A 239 0.95 14.11 6.44
C ARG A 239 2.40 14.46 6.13
N LEU A 240 3.21 13.51 5.65
CA LEU A 240 4.58 13.77 5.20
C LEU A 240 4.60 14.83 4.09
N PHE A 241 3.86 14.63 3.02
CA PHE A 241 3.87 15.52 1.86
C PHE A 241 3.27 16.89 2.14
N THR A 242 2.19 16.95 2.92
CA THR A 242 1.57 18.24 3.28
C THR A 242 2.42 19.07 4.24
N ASN A 243 3.41 18.47 4.90
CA ASN A 243 4.41 19.13 5.74
C ASN A 243 5.78 19.32 5.07
N GLY A 244 5.90 19.04 3.76
CA GLY A 244 7.09 19.35 2.97
C GLY A 244 8.22 18.32 3.06
N TRP A 245 7.97 17.13 3.63
CA TRP A 245 8.95 16.07 3.68
C TRP A 245 9.02 15.29 2.37
N LYS A 246 10.23 14.85 2.01
CA LYS A 246 10.43 13.96 0.86
C LYS A 246 10.22 12.51 1.27
N VAL A 247 9.71 11.72 0.34
CA VAL A 247 9.62 10.26 0.46
C VAL A 247 10.44 9.61 -0.64
N VAL A 248 11.23 8.63 -0.27
CA VAL A 248 12.05 7.81 -1.17
C VAL A 248 11.39 6.46 -1.36
N TYR A 249 11.36 5.95 -2.58
CA TYR A 249 11.01 4.57 -2.86
C TYR A 249 12.25 3.76 -3.23
N ALA A 250 12.61 2.82 -2.35
CA ALA A 250 13.75 1.92 -2.52
C ALA A 250 13.26 0.58 -3.08
N ASN A 251 13.16 0.45 -4.41
CA ASN A 251 12.67 -0.75 -5.08
C ASN A 251 13.50 -2.01 -4.79
N SER A 252 14.79 -1.85 -4.48
CA SER A 252 15.71 -2.92 -4.07
C SER A 252 15.59 -3.35 -2.61
N ALA A 253 14.85 -2.60 -1.79
CA ALA A 253 14.55 -2.95 -0.41
C ALA A 253 13.34 -3.91 -0.37
N GLU A 254 13.57 -5.17 -0.66
CA GLU A 254 12.53 -6.17 -0.82
C GLU A 254 12.13 -6.80 0.52
N CYS A 255 10.83 -7.03 0.67
CA CYS A 255 10.25 -7.77 1.78
C CYS A 255 9.12 -8.67 1.28
N TYR A 256 9.03 -9.88 1.82
CA TYR A 256 8.11 -10.89 1.34
C TYR A 256 6.90 -11.03 2.26
N GLU A 257 5.68 -11.07 1.67
CA GLU A 257 4.39 -11.19 2.38
C GLU A 257 3.66 -12.49 2.05
N GLU A 258 2.77 -12.94 2.94
CA GLU A 258 1.78 -13.97 2.64
C GLU A 258 0.53 -13.34 2.03
N SER A 259 0.23 -13.66 0.76
CA SER A 259 -1.01 -13.22 0.11
C SER A 259 -2.21 -14.07 0.55
N PRO A 260 -3.42 -13.48 0.67
CA PRO A 260 -4.65 -14.23 0.94
C PRO A 260 -4.92 -15.33 -0.10
N GLU A 261 -5.23 -16.53 0.38
CA GLU A 261 -5.52 -17.70 -0.46
C GLU A 261 -7.04 -17.89 -0.73
N SER A 262 -7.88 -17.06 -0.12
CA SER A 262 -9.35 -17.12 -0.23
C SER A 262 -9.92 -15.78 -0.73
N TRP A 263 -10.83 -15.86 -1.71
CA TRP A 263 -11.56 -14.71 -2.22
C TRP A 263 -12.33 -13.95 -1.13
N ASN A 264 -12.92 -14.66 -0.17
CA ASN A 264 -13.64 -14.03 0.94
C ASN A 264 -12.71 -13.20 1.83
N VAL A 265 -11.52 -13.73 2.15
CA VAL A 265 -10.52 -13.01 2.94
C VAL A 265 -10.00 -11.81 2.15
N ARG A 266 -9.71 -11.98 0.86
CA ARG A 266 -9.26 -10.90 -0.02
C ARG A 266 -10.33 -9.81 -0.16
N GLY A 267 -11.59 -10.17 -0.34
CA GLY A 267 -12.72 -9.22 -0.42
C GLY A 267 -12.84 -8.36 0.85
N ARG A 268 -12.77 -8.97 2.04
CA ARG A 268 -12.78 -8.22 3.31
C ARG A 268 -11.55 -7.30 3.44
N GLN A 269 -10.38 -7.75 3.01
CA GLN A 269 -9.15 -6.96 3.02
C GLN A 269 -9.28 -5.72 2.12
N ILE A 270 -9.74 -5.88 0.86
CA ILE A 270 -9.96 -4.78 -0.10
C ILE A 270 -11.03 -3.81 0.42
N ARG A 271 -12.14 -4.31 0.97
CA ARG A 271 -13.19 -3.48 1.56
C ARG A 271 -12.66 -2.63 2.71
N ARG A 272 -11.84 -3.23 3.59
CA ARG A 272 -11.20 -2.52 4.71
C ARG A 272 -10.22 -1.45 4.21
N TRP A 273 -9.41 -1.76 3.19
CA TRP A 273 -8.50 -0.79 2.59
C TRP A 273 -9.23 0.38 1.96
N SER A 274 -10.28 0.09 1.18
CA SER A 274 -11.13 1.12 0.59
C SER A 274 -11.77 2.03 1.65
N ARG A 275 -12.31 1.45 2.72
CA ARG A 275 -12.90 2.20 3.83
C ARG A 275 -11.89 3.18 4.45
N GLY A 276 -10.71 2.69 4.83
CA GLY A 276 -9.68 3.53 5.45
C GLY A 276 -9.12 4.59 4.51
N HIS A 277 -8.90 4.24 3.25
CA HIS A 277 -8.38 5.19 2.27
C HIS A 277 -9.38 6.32 1.96
N ASN A 278 -10.67 6.01 1.84
CA ASN A 278 -11.70 7.04 1.65
C ASN A 278 -11.90 7.92 2.90
N GLU A 279 -11.67 7.40 4.11
CA GLU A 279 -11.60 8.23 5.32
C GLU A 279 -10.46 9.26 5.20
N VAL A 280 -9.29 8.86 4.70
CA VAL A 280 -8.17 9.77 4.46
C VAL A 280 -8.48 10.75 3.32
N LEU A 281 -9.17 10.32 2.25
CA LEU A 281 -9.65 11.23 1.20
C LEU A 281 -10.47 12.38 1.79
N PHE A 282 -11.43 12.09 2.65
CA PHE A 282 -12.29 13.13 3.25
C PHE A 282 -11.50 14.09 4.15
N ARG A 283 -10.44 13.64 4.79
CA ARG A 283 -9.58 14.46 5.66
C ARG A 283 -8.54 15.28 4.88
N TYR A 284 -7.93 14.69 3.85
CA TYR A 284 -6.76 15.26 3.17
C TYR A 284 -7.04 15.89 1.81
N LEU A 285 -8.28 15.87 1.31
CA LEU A 285 -8.65 16.52 0.05
C LEU A 285 -8.26 18.01 0.04
N ILE A 286 -8.74 18.77 1.01
CA ILE A 286 -8.47 20.21 1.11
C ILE A 286 -7.00 20.48 1.46
N PRO A 287 -6.38 19.82 2.48
CA PRO A 287 -4.95 20.00 2.75
C PRO A 287 -4.05 19.74 1.53
N THR A 288 -4.34 18.71 0.72
CA THR A 288 -3.56 18.41 -0.51
C THR A 288 -3.63 19.54 -1.53
N ILE A 289 -4.80 20.15 -1.70
CA ILE A 289 -5.00 21.26 -2.63
C ILE A 289 -4.30 22.53 -2.15
N THR A 290 -4.40 22.82 -0.85
CA THR A 290 -4.02 24.13 -0.27
C THR A 290 -2.58 24.19 0.22
N THR A 291 -1.92 23.06 0.50
CA THR A 291 -0.54 23.07 1.01
C THR A 291 0.41 23.83 0.09
N PRO A 292 1.31 24.67 0.64
CA PRO A 292 2.36 25.34 -0.15
C PRO A 292 3.54 24.41 -0.50
N TYR A 293 3.66 23.27 0.18
CA TYR A 293 4.83 22.39 0.07
C TYR A 293 4.79 21.44 -1.13
N MET A 294 3.64 21.28 -1.78
CA MET A 294 3.48 20.42 -2.95
C MET A 294 3.38 21.25 -4.23
N GLY A 295 4.17 20.89 -5.24
CA GLY A 295 4.04 21.43 -6.58
C GLY A 295 2.73 20.98 -7.27
N LEU A 296 2.30 21.69 -8.33
CA LEU A 296 1.05 21.40 -9.03
C LEU A 296 0.93 19.93 -9.47
N PHE A 297 2.00 19.37 -10.04
CA PHE A 297 2.00 17.99 -10.50
C PHE A 297 1.88 16.98 -9.35
N GLN A 298 2.50 17.24 -8.20
CA GLN A 298 2.34 16.43 -6.99
C GLN A 298 0.92 16.49 -6.45
N LYS A 299 0.29 17.68 -6.47
CA LYS A 299 -1.11 17.84 -6.06
C LYS A 299 -2.05 17.05 -6.97
N ILE A 300 -1.85 17.13 -8.28
CA ILE A 300 -2.67 16.38 -9.25
C ILE A 300 -2.52 14.87 -9.02
N ASP A 301 -1.30 14.33 -8.97
CA ASP A 301 -1.11 12.89 -8.72
C ASP A 301 -1.58 12.49 -7.32
N GLY A 302 -1.39 13.35 -6.31
CA GLY A 302 -1.92 13.14 -4.96
C GLY A 302 -3.45 13.04 -4.93
N LEU A 303 -4.14 13.88 -5.71
CA LEU A 303 -5.59 13.77 -5.85
C LEU A 303 -5.99 12.47 -6.58
N PHE A 304 -5.32 12.08 -7.65
CA PHE A 304 -5.56 10.78 -8.28
C PHE A 304 -5.38 9.62 -7.30
N LEU A 305 -4.35 9.69 -6.47
CA LEU A 305 -4.11 8.69 -5.44
C LEU A 305 -5.23 8.69 -4.38
N LEU A 306 -5.68 9.85 -3.89
CA LEU A 306 -6.79 9.94 -2.93
C LEU A 306 -8.09 9.37 -3.49
N PHE A 307 -8.40 9.64 -4.75
CA PHE A 307 -9.65 9.19 -5.38
C PHE A 307 -9.63 7.74 -5.88
N ILE A 308 -8.49 7.04 -5.85
CA ILE A 308 -8.35 5.70 -6.47
C ILE A 308 -9.39 4.69 -5.98
N TYR A 309 -9.74 4.72 -4.69
CA TYR A 309 -10.78 3.86 -4.11
C TYR A 309 -12.21 4.42 -4.23
N SER A 310 -12.38 5.63 -4.77
CA SER A 310 -13.70 6.20 -5.09
C SER A 310 -14.08 5.98 -6.56
N VAL A 311 -13.10 5.83 -7.46
CA VAL A 311 -13.32 5.63 -8.91
C VAL A 311 -14.27 4.48 -9.22
N PRO A 312 -14.17 3.29 -8.60
CA PRO A 312 -15.10 2.19 -8.83
C PRO A 312 -16.57 2.55 -8.58
N VAL A 313 -16.85 3.39 -7.58
CA VAL A 313 -18.22 3.85 -7.29
C VAL A 313 -18.73 4.74 -8.43
N PHE A 314 -17.91 5.68 -8.93
CA PHE A 314 -18.27 6.51 -10.06
C PHE A 314 -18.52 5.70 -11.32
N LEU A 315 -17.73 4.64 -11.56
CA LEU A 315 -17.90 3.73 -12.69
C LEU A 315 -19.22 2.95 -12.60
N LEU A 316 -19.51 2.32 -11.44
CA LEU A 316 -20.76 1.57 -11.25
C LEU A 316 -21.98 2.46 -11.41
N LEU A 317 -21.96 3.66 -10.84
CA LEU A 317 -23.04 4.63 -11.02
C LEU A 317 -23.13 5.08 -12.50
N GLY A 318 -21.98 5.24 -13.18
CA GLY A 318 -21.91 5.56 -14.62
C GLY A 318 -22.59 4.51 -15.48
N TRP A 319 -22.44 3.20 -15.13
CA TRP A 319 -23.14 2.12 -15.83
C TRP A 319 -24.65 2.19 -15.62
N VAL A 320 -25.10 2.45 -14.38
CA VAL A 320 -26.55 2.61 -14.09
C VAL A 320 -27.13 3.80 -14.84
N VAL A 321 -26.43 4.93 -14.85
CA VAL A 321 -26.83 6.15 -15.59
C VAL A 321 -26.88 5.89 -17.09
N SER A 322 -25.87 5.24 -17.66
CA SER A 322 -25.82 4.89 -19.08
C SER A 322 -26.94 3.93 -19.47
N LEU A 323 -27.26 2.95 -18.63
CA LEU A 323 -28.41 2.06 -18.85
C LEU A 323 -29.74 2.84 -18.83
N GLY A 324 -29.87 3.80 -17.89
CA GLY A 324 -31.03 4.71 -17.85
C GLY A 324 -31.17 5.54 -19.14
N LEU A 325 -30.06 6.13 -19.63
CA LEU A 325 -30.03 6.87 -20.90
C LEU A 325 -30.43 5.98 -22.10
N PHE A 326 -30.00 4.70 -22.09
CA PHE A 326 -30.38 3.74 -23.13
C PHE A 326 -31.90 3.54 -23.18
N PHE A 327 -32.55 3.26 -22.03
CA PHE A 327 -33.98 3.05 -21.99
C PHE A 327 -34.80 4.32 -22.30
N LEU A 328 -34.24 5.50 -22.10
CA LEU A 328 -34.83 6.78 -22.48
C LEU A 328 -34.60 7.14 -23.95
N GLY A 329 -33.84 6.35 -24.71
CA GLY A 329 -33.50 6.64 -26.09
C GLY A 329 -32.50 7.82 -26.26
N GLU A 330 -31.80 8.19 -25.19
CA GLU A 330 -30.95 9.39 -25.08
C GLU A 330 -29.45 9.07 -25.04
N MET A 331 -29.05 7.96 -25.64
CA MET A 331 -27.64 7.49 -25.64
C MET A 331 -26.67 8.38 -26.41
N GLN A 332 -27.18 9.27 -27.29
CA GLN A 332 -26.34 10.15 -28.06
C GLN A 332 -25.79 11.28 -27.15
N ILE A 333 -24.54 11.16 -26.73
CA ILE A 333 -23.82 12.16 -25.91
C ILE A 333 -22.99 13.06 -26.83
N PHE A 334 -22.29 12.47 -27.79
CA PHE A 334 -21.47 13.14 -28.77
C PHE A 334 -21.95 12.79 -30.17
N SER A 335 -21.74 13.70 -31.15
CA SER A 335 -22.08 13.50 -32.55
C SER A 335 -20.88 13.74 -33.44
N GLY A 336 -20.87 13.07 -34.60
CA GLY A 336 -19.81 13.19 -35.60
C GLY A 336 -18.98 11.93 -35.78
N TRP A 337 -18.41 11.73 -36.96
CA TRP A 337 -17.60 10.55 -37.32
C TRP A 337 -16.38 10.37 -36.43
N TRP A 338 -15.81 11.45 -35.92
CA TRP A 338 -14.66 11.43 -35.01
C TRP A 338 -14.94 10.70 -33.70
N VAL A 339 -16.22 10.63 -33.25
CA VAL A 339 -16.63 9.91 -32.04
C VAL A 339 -16.40 8.41 -32.20
N ILE A 340 -16.74 7.86 -33.40
CA ILE A 340 -16.52 6.43 -33.68
C ILE A 340 -15.03 6.11 -33.64
N LEU A 341 -14.22 6.98 -34.26
CA LEU A 341 -12.75 6.84 -34.24
C LEU A 341 -12.21 6.92 -32.81
N PHE A 342 -12.64 7.92 -32.04
CA PHE A 342 -12.22 8.08 -30.65
C PHE A 342 -12.60 6.89 -29.77
N LEU A 343 -13.86 6.41 -29.87
CA LEU A 343 -14.31 5.23 -29.12
C LEU A 343 -13.56 3.97 -29.55
N GLY A 344 -13.26 3.82 -30.83
CA GLY A 344 -12.45 2.70 -31.34
C GLY A 344 -11.03 2.73 -30.77
N ILE A 345 -10.37 3.87 -30.79
CA ILE A 345 -9.04 4.07 -30.21
C ILE A 345 -9.08 3.82 -28.69
N TYR A 346 -10.06 4.39 -27.99
CA TYR A 346 -10.17 4.22 -26.55
C TYR A 346 -10.44 2.76 -26.15
N ASN A 347 -11.34 2.06 -26.84
CA ASN A 347 -11.59 0.64 -26.57
C ASN A 347 -10.37 -0.24 -26.82
N SER A 348 -9.52 0.10 -27.79
CA SER A 348 -8.33 -0.67 -28.12
C SER A 348 -7.15 -0.35 -27.20
N LEU A 349 -6.88 0.92 -26.93
CA LEU A 349 -5.72 1.36 -26.16
C LEU A 349 -6.08 1.68 -24.71
N GLY A 350 -7.21 2.33 -24.44
CA GLY A 350 -7.58 2.78 -23.11
C GLY A 350 -7.75 1.62 -22.12
N ASN A 351 -8.50 0.61 -22.53
CA ASN A 351 -8.70 -0.58 -21.72
C ASN A 351 -7.44 -1.43 -21.54
N PHE A 352 -6.44 -1.24 -22.41
CA PHE A 352 -5.16 -1.94 -22.34
C PHE A 352 -4.19 -1.33 -21.32
N ALA A 353 -4.39 -0.09 -20.87
CA ALA A 353 -3.45 0.63 -20.02
C ALA A 353 -3.02 -0.12 -18.74
N PRO A 354 -3.93 -0.65 -17.90
CA PRO A 354 -3.53 -1.41 -16.71
C PRO A 354 -2.85 -2.74 -17.06
N PHE A 355 -3.23 -3.39 -18.18
CA PHE A 355 -2.56 -4.60 -18.65
C PHE A 355 -1.15 -4.31 -19.17
N PHE A 356 -0.96 -3.16 -19.83
CA PHE A 356 0.36 -2.70 -20.28
C PHE A 356 1.27 -2.43 -19.09
N GLU A 357 0.76 -1.80 -18.03
CA GLU A 357 1.49 -1.56 -16.79
C GLU A 357 1.93 -2.87 -16.12
N ILE A 358 0.98 -3.79 -15.89
CA ILE A 358 1.27 -5.09 -15.27
C ILE A 358 2.18 -5.93 -16.17
N GLY A 359 1.93 -6.00 -17.48
CA GLY A 359 2.78 -6.72 -18.44
C GLY A 359 4.21 -6.20 -18.44
N THR A 360 4.40 -4.89 -18.38
CA THR A 360 5.71 -4.26 -18.26
C THR A 360 6.41 -4.67 -16.96
N SER A 361 5.69 -4.66 -15.84
CA SER A 361 6.27 -5.05 -14.54
C SER A 361 6.75 -6.51 -14.55
N LEU A 362 5.97 -7.40 -15.16
CA LEU A 362 6.35 -8.82 -15.29
C LEU A 362 7.61 -9.04 -16.11
N ILE A 363 7.80 -8.26 -17.17
CA ILE A 363 9.04 -8.30 -17.97
C ILE A 363 10.23 -7.83 -17.11
N ILE A 364 10.07 -6.75 -16.35
CA ILE A 364 11.12 -6.22 -15.47
C ILE A 364 11.45 -7.21 -14.35
N ASP A 365 10.46 -7.93 -13.81
CA ASP A 365 10.65 -8.95 -12.77
C ASP A 365 11.17 -10.29 -13.31
N GLY A 366 11.38 -10.43 -14.64
CA GLY A 366 11.84 -11.67 -15.24
C GLY A 366 10.76 -12.77 -15.29
N LEU A 367 9.48 -12.42 -15.24
CA LEU A 367 8.34 -13.33 -15.20
C LEU A 367 7.42 -13.19 -16.45
N PRO A 368 7.94 -13.10 -17.69
CA PRO A 368 7.12 -12.83 -18.88
C PRO A 368 6.04 -13.90 -19.13
N GLY A 369 6.25 -15.14 -18.69
CA GLY A 369 5.28 -16.25 -18.81
C GLY A 369 3.98 -15.99 -18.03
N GLU A 370 4.02 -15.24 -16.95
CA GLU A 370 2.83 -14.88 -16.16
C GLU A 370 1.91 -13.91 -16.93
N ALA A 371 2.38 -13.27 -18.00
CA ALA A 371 1.55 -12.40 -18.85
C ALA A 371 0.35 -13.13 -19.48
N LEU A 372 0.39 -14.46 -19.59
CA LEU A 372 -0.75 -15.27 -20.02
C LEU A 372 -1.95 -15.18 -19.09
N LEU A 373 -1.76 -14.75 -17.84
CA LEU A 373 -2.82 -14.54 -16.85
C LEU A 373 -3.46 -13.15 -16.94
N LEU A 374 -2.89 -12.21 -17.71
CA LEU A 374 -3.43 -10.83 -17.81
C LEU A 374 -4.92 -10.79 -18.17
N PRO A 375 -5.46 -11.59 -19.11
CA PRO A 375 -6.89 -11.58 -19.39
C PRO A 375 -7.77 -11.89 -18.15
N LEU A 376 -7.27 -12.73 -17.23
CA LEU A 376 -7.97 -13.08 -16.00
C LEU A 376 -8.02 -11.93 -14.99
N MET A 377 -7.10 -10.95 -15.09
CA MET A 377 -7.12 -9.75 -14.26
C MET A 377 -8.41 -8.94 -14.44
N MET A 378 -9.10 -9.07 -15.57
CA MET A 378 -10.38 -8.41 -15.79
C MET A 378 -11.43 -8.85 -14.76
N PHE A 379 -11.51 -10.18 -14.46
CA PHE A 379 -12.40 -10.70 -13.42
C PHE A 379 -11.98 -10.21 -12.03
N ASN A 380 -10.69 -10.12 -11.77
CA ASN A 380 -10.15 -9.58 -10.53
C ASN A 380 -10.53 -8.10 -10.35
N PHE A 381 -10.49 -7.29 -11.40
CA PHE A 381 -10.91 -5.89 -11.36
C PHE A 381 -12.41 -5.75 -11.07
N PHE A 382 -13.28 -6.56 -11.64
CA PHE A 382 -14.72 -6.58 -11.30
C PHE A 382 -14.96 -6.97 -9.84
N PHE A 383 -14.26 -7.99 -9.36
CA PHE A 383 -14.35 -8.41 -7.95
C PHE A 383 -13.88 -7.27 -7.01
N TYR A 384 -12.80 -6.58 -7.36
CA TYR A 384 -12.30 -5.45 -6.58
C TYR A 384 -13.26 -4.26 -6.65
N MET A 385 -13.76 -3.91 -7.81
CA MET A 385 -14.70 -2.80 -7.99
C MET A 385 -15.91 -2.93 -7.07
N TRP A 386 -16.46 -4.15 -6.93
CA TRP A 386 -17.55 -4.44 -6.00
C TRP A 386 -17.16 -4.21 -4.53
N ASN A 387 -16.08 -4.85 -4.08
CA ASN A 387 -15.61 -4.75 -2.68
C ASN A 387 -15.14 -3.35 -2.31
N ILE A 388 -14.50 -2.64 -3.24
CA ILE A 388 -14.10 -1.25 -3.07
C ILE A 388 -15.32 -0.35 -2.87
N SER A 389 -16.36 -0.53 -3.68
CA SER A 389 -17.59 0.25 -3.57
C SER A 389 -18.30 0.04 -2.24
N LEU A 390 -18.32 -1.19 -1.73
CA LEU A 390 -18.85 -1.47 -0.39
C LEU A 390 -18.02 -0.74 0.69
N GLY A 391 -16.69 -0.74 0.58
CA GLY A 391 -15.81 -0.05 1.52
C GLY A 391 -15.96 1.48 1.48
N PHE A 392 -16.22 2.05 0.30
CA PHE A 392 -16.54 3.47 0.17
C PHE A 392 -17.80 3.84 0.96
N TRP A 393 -18.87 3.06 0.78
CA TRP A 393 -20.11 3.30 1.52
C TRP A 393 -19.94 3.12 3.02
N ASP A 394 -19.13 2.16 3.47
CA ASP A 394 -18.77 2.03 4.88
C ASP A 394 -18.11 3.31 5.40
N ALA A 395 -17.15 3.90 4.64
CA ALA A 395 -16.48 5.14 5.01
C ALA A 395 -17.45 6.33 5.10
N VAL A 396 -18.40 6.44 4.16
CA VAL A 396 -19.44 7.48 4.18
C VAL A 396 -20.32 7.33 5.42
N VAL A 397 -20.80 6.12 5.70
CA VAL A 397 -21.64 5.84 6.88
C VAL A 397 -20.89 6.19 8.17
N ASP A 398 -19.63 5.79 8.31
CA ASP A 398 -18.82 6.08 9.49
C ASP A 398 -18.62 7.59 9.70
N THR A 399 -18.32 8.30 8.61
CA THR A 399 -18.13 9.75 8.66
C THR A 399 -19.41 10.47 9.11
N VAL A 400 -20.57 10.04 8.60
CA VAL A 400 -21.87 10.64 8.92
C VAL A 400 -22.32 10.27 10.35
N THR A 401 -22.08 9.02 10.78
CA THR A 401 -22.57 8.51 12.07
C THR A 401 -21.58 8.67 13.21
N GLY A 402 -20.34 9.07 12.95
CA GLY A 402 -19.28 9.17 13.94
C GLY A 402 -18.87 7.81 14.55
N ARG A 403 -19.12 6.69 13.86
CA ARG A 403 -18.75 5.36 14.36
C ARG A 403 -17.24 5.23 14.46
N GLY A 404 -16.78 4.73 15.60
CA GLY A 404 -15.37 4.41 15.82
C GLY A 404 -14.88 3.28 14.92
N VAL A 405 -13.62 3.34 14.58
CA VAL A 405 -12.92 2.35 13.76
C VAL A 405 -12.75 1.04 14.54
N LYS A 406 -13.15 -0.11 13.95
CA LYS A 406 -12.77 -1.44 14.42
C LYS A 406 -11.79 -2.05 13.41
N TRP A 407 -10.65 -2.49 13.91
CA TRP A 407 -9.65 -3.19 13.10
C TRP A 407 -9.89 -4.70 13.17
N ASP A 408 -10.03 -5.36 12.01
CA ASP A 408 -10.17 -6.81 11.89
C ASP A 408 -8.85 -7.41 11.38
N LYS A 409 -8.29 -8.38 12.14
CA LYS A 409 -7.08 -9.10 11.77
C LYS A 409 -7.32 -9.95 10.50
N THR A 410 -6.38 -9.90 9.55
CA THR A 410 -6.39 -10.78 8.38
C THR A 410 -6.03 -12.21 8.79
N VAL A 411 -6.79 -13.20 8.31
CA VAL A 411 -6.57 -14.63 8.58
C VAL A 411 -5.25 -15.08 7.94
N ARG A 412 -4.42 -15.84 8.67
CA ARG A 412 -3.18 -16.46 8.18
C ARG A 412 -3.45 -17.84 7.61
N PHE A 413 -2.85 -18.17 6.46
CA PHE A 413 -3.08 -19.44 5.76
C PHE A 413 -1.99 -20.48 5.99
N THR A 414 -0.74 -20.08 6.16
CA THR A 414 0.39 -20.97 6.48
C THR A 414 0.08 -21.80 7.71
N VAL A 415 -0.55 -21.19 8.71
CA VAL A 415 -1.03 -21.79 9.95
C VAL A 415 -1.97 -22.96 9.71
N GLN A 416 -3.01 -22.74 8.91
CA GLN A 416 -4.04 -23.76 8.64
C GLN A 416 -3.49 -24.99 7.89
N LYS A 417 -2.39 -24.83 7.14
CA LYS A 417 -1.72 -25.94 6.45
C LYS A 417 -0.93 -26.80 7.42
N THR A 418 -0.20 -26.18 8.35
CA THR A 418 0.59 -26.89 9.36
C THR A 418 -0.30 -27.69 10.32
N GLU A 419 -1.44 -27.13 10.74
CA GLU A 419 -2.43 -27.85 11.56
C GLU A 419 -3.02 -29.06 10.83
N LYS A 420 -3.42 -28.90 9.55
CA LYS A 420 -3.95 -30.00 8.74
C LYS A 420 -2.92 -31.08 8.40
N GLU A 421 -1.65 -30.76 8.36
CA GLU A 421 -0.55 -31.72 8.15
C GLU A 421 -0.18 -32.45 9.46
N ALA A 422 -0.36 -31.80 10.61
CA ALA A 422 -0.15 -32.41 11.91
C ALA A 422 -1.31 -33.35 12.34
N GLU A 423 -2.51 -33.19 11.78
CA GLU A 423 -3.68 -34.06 11.97
C GLU A 423 -3.71 -35.28 11.03
N LYS A 424 -2.81 -35.38 10.06
CA LYS A 424 -2.65 -36.54 9.14
C LYS A 424 -1.47 -37.41 9.55
#